data_88f64c69e7883be01473ad3e09a09cbf
#
_entry.id   88f64c69e7883be01473ad3e09a09cbf
#
_cell.length_a   1.000
_cell.length_b   1.000
_cell.length_c   1.000
_cell.angle_alpha   90.00
_cell.angle_beta   90.00
_cell.angle_gamma   90.00
#
_symmetry.space_group_name_H-M   'P 1'
#
loop_
_entity.id
_entity.type
_entity.pdbx_description
1 polymer ?
#
loop_
_entity_poly.entity_id
_entity_poly.type
_entity_poly.pdbx_seq_one_letter_code
_entity_poly.pdbx_strand_id
1 'polypeptide(L)'
;IFVTVFNKLNQQYYVMLIALLSTLIILCAILLISFLWERRKCLRMQKRLFRESRKLEHTNHVASAILKNVHAFILLINNDFKVLKTNYYQQTGTRKGPEEKRVGDLLQCCNALSAEGGCGTHVYCGSCPIRQAIRQAFEQRRGFTNLEATLNMVTSENQTVACEAVISGSYFLLNEEENMVLTVHDITHLKQVERELKVAKEKAENADIAKSAFLANMSHEIRTPLNAITGFAEVMGSANTEEEKTQYQEIIKMNADLLMQLVNDILDMSK
;
A
#
# COMPACT_ATOMS: atom_id res chain seq x y z
N ILE A 1 74.39 25.27 -77.28
CA ILE A 1 73.08 25.91 -77.09
C ILE A 1 71.99 24.85 -76.87
N PHE A 2 71.93 23.75 -77.68
CA PHE A 2 70.91 22.73 -77.59
C PHE A 2 70.95 21.91 -76.24
N VAL A 3 72.13 21.54 -75.74
CA VAL A 3 72.31 20.80 -74.49
C VAL A 3 71.91 21.59 -73.26
N THR A 4 72.16 22.91 -73.24
CA THR A 4 71.77 23.79 -72.14
C THR A 4 70.28 24.05 -72.07
N VAL A 5 69.60 24.12 -73.22
CA VAL A 5 68.12 24.24 -73.27
C VAL A 5 67.45 22.95 -72.84
N PHE A 6 67.97 21.81 -73.25
CA PHE A 6 67.49 20.49 -72.87
C PHE A 6 67.61 20.22 -71.32
N ASN A 7 68.75 20.56 -70.74
CA ASN A 7 68.99 20.47 -69.32
C ASN A 7 68.06 21.43 -68.52
N LYS A 8 67.77 22.59 -69.03
CA LYS A 8 66.89 23.56 -68.39
C LYS A 8 65.41 23.13 -68.44
N LEU A 9 64.96 22.51 -69.54
CA LEU A 9 63.64 21.93 -69.68
C LEU A 9 63.45 20.70 -68.76
N ASN A 10 64.46 19.88 -68.66
CA ASN A 10 64.46 18.71 -67.81
C ASN A 10 64.42 19.12 -66.33
N GLN A 11 65.11 20.12 -65.92
CA GLN A 11 65.13 20.68 -64.58
C GLN A 11 63.77 21.32 -64.23
N GLN A 12 63.11 22.04 -65.14
CA GLN A 12 61.74 22.53 -64.94
C GLN A 12 60.72 21.44 -64.80
N TYR A 13 60.86 20.36 -65.58
CA TYR A 13 60.00 19.19 -65.47
C TYR A 13 60.11 18.51 -64.10
N TYR A 14 61.31 18.30 -63.55
CA TYR A 14 61.52 17.74 -62.20
C TYR A 14 60.98 18.66 -61.10
N VAL A 15 61.13 19.96 -61.21
CA VAL A 15 60.57 20.90 -60.25
C VAL A 15 59.03 20.84 -60.22
N MET A 16 58.39 20.81 -61.41
CA MET A 16 56.93 20.64 -61.52
C MET A 16 56.45 19.27 -60.95
N LEU A 17 57.18 18.18 -61.20
CA LEU A 17 56.85 16.89 -60.71
C LEU A 17 56.91 16.81 -59.16
N ILE A 18 58.00 17.41 -58.59
CA ILE A 18 58.15 17.50 -57.11
C ILE A 18 57.04 18.35 -56.51
N ALA A 19 56.64 19.43 -57.12
CA ALA A 19 55.56 20.29 -56.68
C ALA A 19 54.19 19.54 -56.69
N LEU A 20 53.91 18.77 -57.76
CA LEU A 20 52.73 17.95 -57.88
C LEU A 20 52.71 16.85 -56.85
N LEU A 21 53.83 16.18 -56.62
CA LEU A 21 53.91 15.11 -55.56
C LEU A 21 53.72 15.71 -54.17
N SER A 22 54.29 16.86 -53.86
CA SER A 22 54.15 17.52 -52.58
C SER A 22 52.68 17.97 -52.32
N THR A 23 51.99 18.52 -53.33
CA THR A 23 50.56 18.88 -53.22
C THR A 23 49.69 17.68 -53.02
N LEU A 24 49.93 16.52 -53.66
CA LEU A 24 49.25 15.29 -53.52
C LEU A 24 49.43 14.71 -52.10
N ILE A 25 50.63 14.71 -51.54
CA ILE A 25 50.93 14.29 -50.18
C ILE A 25 50.18 15.15 -49.16
N ILE A 26 50.17 16.47 -49.33
CA ILE A 26 49.43 17.40 -48.45
C ILE A 26 47.92 17.11 -48.51
N LEU A 27 47.36 16.87 -49.69
CA LEU A 27 45.96 16.55 -49.88
C LEU A 27 45.60 15.24 -49.18
N CYS A 28 46.42 14.20 -49.34
CA CYS A 28 46.26 12.92 -48.66
C CYS A 28 46.34 13.06 -47.14
N ALA A 29 47.24 13.88 -46.62
CA ALA A 29 47.35 14.15 -45.19
C ALA A 29 46.10 14.87 -44.63
N ILE A 30 45.57 15.86 -45.36
CA ILE A 30 44.33 16.56 -44.99
C ILE A 30 43.13 15.57 -44.95
N LEU A 31 42.99 14.73 -45.97
CA LEU A 31 41.93 13.71 -46.02
C LEU A 31 42.05 12.70 -44.88
N LEU A 32 43.27 12.27 -44.56
CA LEU A 32 43.53 11.35 -43.45
C LEU A 32 43.18 11.99 -42.11
N ILE A 33 43.55 13.23 -41.87
CA ILE A 33 43.23 13.98 -40.65
C ILE A 33 41.69 14.14 -40.51
N SER A 34 41.02 14.53 -41.60
CA SER A 34 39.56 14.66 -41.64
C SER A 34 38.88 13.32 -41.30
N PHE A 35 39.31 12.22 -41.90
CA PHE A 35 38.81 10.88 -41.65
C PHE A 35 39.02 10.45 -40.18
N LEU A 36 40.21 10.70 -39.63
CA LEU A 36 40.50 10.38 -38.22
C LEU A 36 39.67 11.25 -37.27
N TRP A 37 39.39 12.48 -37.60
CA TRP A 37 38.58 13.39 -36.83
C TRP A 37 37.10 12.92 -36.80
N GLU A 38 36.52 12.56 -37.97
CA GLU A 38 35.16 12.00 -38.07
C GLU A 38 35.05 10.67 -37.32
N ARG A 39 36.04 9.82 -37.46
CA ARG A 39 36.08 8.54 -36.71
C ARG A 39 36.10 8.76 -35.19
N ARG A 40 36.88 9.73 -34.71
CA ARG A 40 36.90 10.09 -33.27
C ARG A 40 35.56 10.67 -32.79
N LYS A 41 34.90 11.48 -33.62
CA LYS A 41 33.56 12.02 -33.33
C LYS A 41 32.53 10.91 -33.23
N CYS A 42 32.51 9.98 -34.16
CA CYS A 42 31.63 8.81 -34.16
C CYS A 42 31.83 7.95 -32.89
N LEU A 43 33.08 7.65 -32.54
CA LEU A 43 33.40 6.87 -31.33
C LEU A 43 32.98 7.59 -30.04
N ARG A 44 33.08 8.91 -29.96
CA ARG A 44 32.60 9.71 -28.82
C ARG A 44 31.07 9.65 -28.72
N MET A 45 30.37 9.75 -29.85
CA MET A 45 28.89 9.65 -29.91
C MET A 45 28.44 8.27 -29.47
N GLN A 46 29.05 7.19 -29.97
CA GLN A 46 28.74 5.81 -29.54
C GLN A 46 28.94 5.61 -28.02
N LYS A 47 30.03 6.13 -27.46
CA LYS A 47 30.30 6.05 -26.03
C LYS A 47 29.25 6.82 -25.20
N ARG A 48 28.76 7.95 -25.69
CA ARG A 48 27.67 8.72 -25.03
C ARG A 48 26.37 7.93 -25.06
N LEU A 49 25.94 7.45 -26.22
CA LEU A 49 24.74 6.66 -26.38
C LEU A 49 24.76 5.41 -25.50
N PHE A 50 25.91 4.71 -25.45
CA PHE A 50 26.06 3.52 -24.59
C PHE A 50 25.94 3.86 -23.09
N ARG A 51 26.51 5.00 -22.65
CA ARG A 51 26.37 5.45 -21.26
C ARG A 51 24.93 5.82 -20.91
N GLU A 52 24.24 6.50 -21.80
CA GLU A 52 22.83 6.89 -21.60
C GLU A 52 21.93 5.66 -21.60
N SER A 53 22.13 4.73 -22.52
CA SER A 53 21.42 3.45 -22.54
C SER A 53 21.60 2.66 -21.23
N ARG A 54 22.83 2.55 -20.73
CA ARG A 54 23.10 1.89 -19.44
C ARG A 54 22.43 2.60 -18.25
N LYS A 55 22.42 3.93 -18.24
CA LYS A 55 21.72 4.68 -17.18
C LYS A 55 20.22 4.41 -17.22
N LEU A 56 19.64 4.44 -18.41
CA LEU A 56 18.21 4.17 -18.60
C LEU A 56 17.85 2.73 -18.18
N GLU A 57 18.67 1.76 -18.57
CA GLU A 57 18.51 0.36 -18.18
C GLU A 57 18.57 0.17 -16.67
N HIS A 58 19.58 0.79 -16.02
CA HIS A 58 19.71 0.77 -14.56
C HIS A 58 18.49 1.40 -13.87
N THR A 59 18.03 2.56 -14.33
CA THR A 59 16.85 3.24 -13.78
C THR A 59 15.59 2.39 -13.95
N ASN A 60 15.41 1.75 -15.10
CA ASN A 60 14.31 0.83 -15.35
C ASN A 60 14.36 -0.41 -14.45
N HIS A 61 15.54 -0.98 -14.21
CA HIS A 61 15.70 -2.11 -13.29
C HIS A 61 15.35 -1.73 -11.86
N VAL A 62 15.83 -0.57 -11.37
CA VAL A 62 15.49 -0.07 -10.03
C VAL A 62 13.99 0.19 -9.90
N ALA A 63 13.38 0.88 -10.86
CA ALA A 63 11.94 1.13 -10.87
C ALA A 63 11.13 -0.18 -10.87
N SER A 64 11.52 -1.16 -11.69
CA SER A 64 10.88 -2.47 -11.72
C SER A 64 11.02 -3.24 -10.41
N ALA A 65 12.19 -3.18 -9.77
CA ALA A 65 12.41 -3.79 -8.46
C ALA A 65 11.54 -3.16 -7.36
N ILE A 66 11.43 -1.82 -7.35
CA ILE A 66 10.55 -1.10 -6.42
C ILE A 66 9.10 -1.52 -6.65
N LEU A 67 8.60 -1.45 -7.89
CA LEU A 67 7.23 -1.81 -8.24
C LEU A 67 6.87 -3.26 -7.88
N LYS A 68 7.84 -4.18 -7.94
CA LYS A 68 7.63 -5.59 -7.59
C LYS A 68 7.50 -5.82 -6.08
N ASN A 69 8.17 -5.01 -5.26
CA ASN A 69 8.20 -5.18 -3.80
C ASN A 69 7.19 -4.32 -3.03
N VAL A 70 6.48 -3.41 -3.71
CA VAL A 70 5.42 -2.62 -3.09
C VAL A 70 4.16 -3.47 -2.96
N HIS A 71 3.68 -3.66 -1.73
CA HIS A 71 2.43 -4.38 -1.43
C HIS A 71 1.18 -3.52 -1.75
N ALA A 72 1.14 -2.97 -2.95
CA ALA A 72 0.02 -2.20 -3.49
C ALA A 72 -0.05 -2.35 -4.99
N PHE A 73 -1.23 -2.34 -5.56
CA PHE A 73 -1.37 -2.21 -7.01
C PHE A 73 -1.11 -0.77 -7.41
N ILE A 74 -0.18 -0.59 -8.34
CA ILE A 74 0.15 0.71 -8.92
C ILE A 74 -0.31 0.70 -10.37
N LEU A 75 -1.13 1.68 -10.74
CA LEU A 75 -1.69 1.82 -12.06
C LEU A 75 -1.38 3.22 -12.60
N LEU A 76 -0.77 3.29 -13.76
CA LEU A 76 -0.69 4.53 -14.55
C LEU A 76 -1.90 4.54 -15.48
N ILE A 77 -2.73 5.56 -15.39
CA ILE A 77 -3.94 5.71 -16.19
C ILE A 77 -3.95 7.04 -16.95
N ASN A 78 -4.65 7.07 -18.07
CA ASN A 78 -4.97 8.31 -18.79
C ASN A 78 -6.35 8.86 -18.39
N ASN A 79 -6.75 9.97 -18.97
CA ASN A 79 -8.04 10.64 -18.72
C ASN A 79 -9.27 9.79 -19.14
N ASP A 80 -9.09 8.81 -20.03
CA ASP A 80 -10.14 7.84 -20.42
C ASP A 80 -10.25 6.66 -19.44
N PHE A 81 -9.54 6.69 -18.31
CA PHE A 81 -9.46 5.62 -17.30
C PHE A 81 -8.81 4.32 -17.81
N LYS A 82 -8.12 4.38 -18.95
CA LYS A 82 -7.36 3.25 -19.49
C LYS A 82 -6.04 3.10 -18.74
N VAL A 83 -5.70 1.86 -18.42
CA VAL A 83 -4.45 1.52 -17.73
C VAL A 83 -3.33 1.40 -18.75
N LEU A 84 -2.39 2.33 -18.71
CA LEU A 84 -1.22 2.38 -19.58
C LEU A 84 -0.11 1.45 -19.07
N LYS A 85 0.11 1.43 -17.74
CA LYS A 85 1.14 0.63 -17.08
C LYS A 85 0.70 0.22 -15.67
N THR A 86 1.09 -0.98 -15.23
CA THR A 86 0.73 -1.49 -13.90
C THR A 86 1.69 -2.58 -13.45
N ASN A 87 1.83 -2.76 -12.12
CA ASN A 87 2.48 -3.90 -11.50
C ASN A 87 1.50 -5.05 -11.18
N TYR A 88 0.21 -4.90 -11.46
CA TYR A 88 -0.85 -5.87 -11.14
C TYR A 88 -0.50 -7.30 -11.60
N TYR A 89 -0.09 -7.45 -12.87
CA TYR A 89 0.22 -8.76 -13.43
C TYR A 89 1.43 -9.44 -12.79
N GLN A 90 2.38 -8.66 -12.29
CA GLN A 90 3.56 -9.18 -11.58
C GLN A 90 3.20 -9.67 -10.17
N GLN A 91 2.27 -9.00 -9.50
CA GLN A 91 1.84 -9.36 -8.14
C GLN A 91 0.82 -10.50 -8.12
N THR A 92 -0.11 -10.53 -9.08
CA THR A 92 -1.16 -11.57 -9.15
C THR A 92 -0.73 -12.82 -9.90
N GLY A 93 0.40 -12.77 -10.62
CA GLY A 93 0.85 -13.87 -11.49
C GLY A 93 -0.03 -14.08 -12.74
N THR A 94 -1.00 -13.20 -12.97
CA THR A 94 -1.89 -13.29 -14.14
C THR A 94 -1.18 -12.81 -15.41
N ARG A 95 -1.59 -13.33 -16.58
CA ARG A 95 -1.03 -12.90 -17.86
C ARG A 95 -1.71 -11.61 -18.34
N LYS A 96 -0.89 -10.69 -18.87
CA LYS A 96 -1.39 -9.49 -19.54
C LYS A 96 -2.10 -9.92 -20.83
N GLY A 97 -3.41 -9.63 -20.94
CA GLY A 97 -4.16 -9.79 -22.19
C GLY A 97 -3.79 -8.71 -23.22
N PRO A 98 -4.15 -8.91 -24.51
CA PRO A 98 -3.88 -7.93 -25.57
C PRO A 98 -4.73 -6.66 -25.48
N GLU A 99 -5.83 -6.70 -24.73
CA GLU A 99 -6.79 -5.60 -24.66
C GLU A 99 -6.38 -4.53 -23.64
N GLU A 100 -6.63 -3.28 -24.00
CA GLU A 100 -6.50 -2.13 -23.08
C GLU A 100 -7.64 -2.20 -22.05
N LYS A 101 -7.27 -2.39 -20.78
CA LYS A 101 -8.23 -2.48 -19.67
C LYS A 101 -8.38 -1.14 -18.97
N ARG A 102 -9.62 -0.82 -18.57
CA ARG A 102 -9.87 0.24 -17.61
C ARG A 102 -9.64 -0.26 -16.18
N VAL A 103 -9.56 0.66 -15.24
CA VAL A 103 -9.23 0.36 -13.82
C VAL A 103 -10.11 -0.77 -13.25
N GLY A 104 -11.43 -0.70 -13.39
CA GLY A 104 -12.33 -1.72 -12.86
C GLY A 104 -12.26 -3.07 -13.58
N ASP A 105 -11.96 -3.09 -14.90
CA ASP A 105 -11.77 -4.32 -15.65
C ASP A 105 -10.49 -5.04 -15.21
N LEU A 106 -9.42 -4.27 -14.93
CA LEU A 106 -8.17 -4.81 -14.42
C LEU A 106 -8.34 -5.40 -13.02
N LEU A 107 -9.02 -4.66 -12.12
CA LEU A 107 -9.25 -5.06 -10.74
C LEU A 107 -10.40 -6.08 -10.58
N GLN A 108 -10.94 -6.62 -11.68
CA GLN A 108 -12.01 -7.62 -11.67
C GLN A 108 -13.28 -7.15 -10.92
N CYS A 109 -13.64 -5.86 -11.04
CA CYS A 109 -14.85 -5.31 -10.43
C CYS A 109 -16.11 -6.02 -10.97
N CYS A 110 -16.98 -6.50 -10.09
CA CYS A 110 -18.21 -7.22 -10.48
C CYS A 110 -19.09 -6.41 -11.44
N ASN A 111 -19.24 -5.10 -11.21
CA ASN A 111 -20.00 -4.22 -12.10
C ASN A 111 -19.34 -4.03 -13.48
N ALA A 112 -18.00 -4.08 -13.53
CA ALA A 112 -17.28 -4.00 -14.80
C ALA A 112 -17.43 -5.28 -15.62
N LEU A 113 -17.38 -6.44 -14.95
CA LEU A 113 -17.50 -7.75 -15.60
C LEU A 113 -18.93 -8.08 -16.04
N SER A 114 -19.94 -7.53 -15.36
CA SER A 114 -21.36 -7.75 -15.71
C SER A 114 -21.88 -6.84 -16.81
N ALA A 115 -21.10 -5.85 -17.25
CA ALA A 115 -21.48 -4.90 -18.29
C ALA A 115 -20.68 -5.16 -19.58
N GLU A 116 -21.33 -5.27 -20.73
CA GLU A 116 -20.68 -5.51 -22.04
C GLU A 116 -19.61 -4.47 -22.39
N GLY A 117 -19.81 -3.21 -21.99
CA GLY A 117 -18.85 -2.12 -22.22
C GLY A 117 -17.75 -2.00 -21.15
N GLY A 118 -17.70 -2.89 -20.16
CA GLY A 118 -16.71 -2.90 -19.09
C GLY A 118 -16.86 -1.78 -18.05
N CYS A 119 -15.77 -1.44 -17.40
CA CYS A 119 -15.74 -0.42 -16.35
C CYS A 119 -16.26 0.94 -16.84
N GLY A 120 -17.27 1.47 -16.16
CA GLY A 120 -17.87 2.78 -16.46
C GLY A 120 -19.18 2.73 -17.23
N THR A 121 -19.63 1.55 -17.68
CA THR A 121 -20.87 1.39 -18.48
C THR A 121 -22.03 0.79 -17.67
N HIS A 122 -21.74 0.18 -16.50
CA HIS A 122 -22.76 -0.32 -15.61
C HIS A 122 -23.51 0.81 -14.90
N VAL A 123 -24.80 0.60 -14.61
CA VAL A 123 -25.70 1.58 -13.94
C VAL A 123 -25.10 2.14 -12.63
N TYR A 124 -24.45 1.30 -11.85
CA TYR A 124 -23.81 1.71 -10.59
C TYR A 124 -22.43 2.39 -10.74
N CYS A 125 -21.87 2.44 -11.94
CA CYS A 125 -20.60 3.12 -12.17
C CYS A 125 -20.72 4.65 -12.04
N GLY A 126 -21.91 5.22 -12.17
CA GLY A 126 -22.17 6.65 -11.93
C GLY A 126 -21.95 7.07 -10.48
N SER A 127 -22.27 6.21 -9.51
CA SER A 127 -22.09 6.41 -8.08
C SER A 127 -20.79 5.79 -7.52
N CYS A 128 -19.94 5.22 -8.35
CA CYS A 128 -18.68 4.62 -7.90
C CYS A 128 -17.74 5.68 -7.31
N PRO A 129 -17.36 5.58 -6.02
CA PRO A 129 -16.55 6.60 -5.35
C PRO A 129 -15.15 6.73 -5.97
N ILE A 130 -14.57 5.63 -6.43
CA ILE A 130 -13.26 5.61 -7.08
C ILE A 130 -13.32 6.36 -8.41
N ARG A 131 -14.35 6.08 -9.22
CA ARG A 131 -14.53 6.74 -10.50
C ARG A 131 -14.79 8.24 -10.35
N GLN A 132 -15.58 8.64 -9.35
CA GLN A 132 -15.84 10.04 -9.05
C GLN A 132 -14.56 10.76 -8.60
N ALA A 133 -13.76 10.16 -7.71
CA ALA A 133 -12.49 10.72 -7.26
C ALA A 133 -11.49 10.90 -8.41
N ILE A 134 -11.35 9.91 -9.29
CA ILE A 134 -10.47 9.99 -10.47
C ILE A 134 -10.94 11.11 -11.40
N ARG A 135 -12.24 11.17 -11.72
CA ARG A 135 -12.81 12.23 -12.57
C ARG A 135 -12.54 13.61 -12.00
N GLN A 136 -12.89 13.83 -10.72
CA GLN A 136 -12.67 15.09 -10.05
C GLN A 136 -11.19 15.48 -10.02
N ALA A 137 -10.29 14.52 -9.83
CA ALA A 137 -8.86 14.77 -9.83
C ALA A 137 -8.34 15.23 -11.20
N PHE A 138 -8.83 14.67 -12.31
CA PHE A 138 -8.51 15.15 -13.66
C PHE A 138 -9.10 16.55 -13.92
N GLU A 139 -10.36 16.77 -13.56
CA GLU A 139 -11.03 18.09 -13.72
C GLU A 139 -10.32 19.20 -12.94
N GLN A 140 -9.88 18.90 -11.71
CA GLN A 140 -9.20 19.87 -10.83
C GLN A 140 -7.68 19.89 -11.04
N ARG A 141 -7.12 18.98 -11.87
CA ARG A 141 -5.68 18.79 -12.06
C ARG A 141 -4.93 18.59 -10.74
N ARG A 142 -5.55 17.89 -9.81
CA ARG A 142 -5.04 17.68 -8.46
C ARG A 142 -5.24 16.22 -8.03
N GLY A 143 -4.25 15.67 -7.30
CA GLY A 143 -4.36 14.32 -6.72
C GLY A 143 -5.34 14.24 -5.54
N PHE A 144 -5.66 13.02 -5.14
CA PHE A 144 -6.42 12.68 -3.93
C PHE A 144 -5.68 11.61 -3.13
N THR A 145 -5.93 11.54 -1.82
CA THR A 145 -5.25 10.60 -0.93
C THR A 145 -6.25 9.93 0.01
N ASN A 146 -5.95 8.68 0.38
CA ASN A 146 -6.66 7.92 1.42
C ASN A 146 -8.18 7.79 1.20
N LEU A 147 -8.60 7.60 -0.05
CA LEU A 147 -9.99 7.25 -0.34
C LEU A 147 -10.23 5.80 0.08
N GLU A 148 -10.98 5.58 1.17
CA GLU A 148 -11.44 4.24 1.54
C GLU A 148 -12.66 3.87 0.68
N ALA A 149 -12.62 2.67 0.07
CA ALA A 149 -13.72 2.17 -0.74
C ALA A 149 -13.78 0.65 -0.68
N THR A 150 -15.00 0.11 -0.72
CA THR A 150 -15.23 -1.34 -0.86
C THR A 150 -15.34 -1.69 -2.34
N LEU A 151 -14.47 -2.56 -2.80
CA LEU A 151 -14.44 -3.13 -4.15
C LEU A 151 -15.05 -4.53 -4.12
N ASN A 152 -16.17 -4.72 -4.77
CA ASN A 152 -16.72 -6.06 -5.02
C ASN A 152 -16.00 -6.66 -6.23
N MET A 153 -15.07 -7.57 -5.98
CA MET A 153 -14.22 -8.20 -6.99
C MET A 153 -14.66 -9.64 -7.24
N VAL A 154 -14.51 -10.10 -8.48
CA VAL A 154 -14.77 -11.50 -8.84
C VAL A 154 -13.46 -12.26 -8.82
N THR A 155 -13.40 -13.33 -8.03
CA THR A 155 -12.23 -14.22 -7.95
C THR A 155 -12.14 -15.15 -9.16
N SER A 156 -11.02 -15.84 -9.31
CA SER A 156 -10.83 -16.89 -10.35
C SER A 156 -11.84 -18.04 -10.24
N GLU A 157 -12.44 -18.23 -9.08
CA GLU A 157 -13.50 -19.23 -8.80
C GLU A 157 -14.91 -18.70 -9.07
N ASN A 158 -15.02 -17.54 -9.72
CA ASN A 158 -16.29 -16.86 -10.01
C ASN A 158 -17.12 -16.49 -8.77
N GLN A 159 -16.47 -16.28 -7.63
CA GLN A 159 -17.07 -15.80 -6.39
C GLN A 159 -16.88 -14.30 -6.25
N THR A 160 -17.92 -13.60 -5.80
CA THR A 160 -17.80 -12.17 -5.48
C THR A 160 -17.29 -12.00 -4.05
N VAL A 161 -16.16 -11.32 -3.91
CA VAL A 161 -15.54 -11.01 -2.63
C VAL A 161 -15.46 -9.50 -2.46
N ALA A 162 -15.86 -9.01 -1.27
CA ALA A 162 -15.68 -7.62 -0.92
C ALA A 162 -14.23 -7.38 -0.46
N CYS A 163 -13.52 -6.50 -1.15
CA CYS A 163 -12.18 -6.05 -0.82
C CYS A 163 -12.25 -4.62 -0.29
N GLU A 164 -11.82 -4.41 0.94
CA GLU A 164 -11.65 -3.07 1.52
C GLU A 164 -10.33 -2.49 1.01
N ALA A 165 -10.37 -1.37 0.32
CA ALA A 165 -9.19 -0.77 -0.28
C ALA A 165 -9.02 0.70 0.09
N VAL A 166 -7.76 1.12 0.26
CA VAL A 166 -7.36 2.53 0.32
C VAL A 166 -6.73 2.90 -1.01
N ILE A 167 -7.27 3.94 -1.64
CA ILE A 167 -6.88 4.39 -2.97
C ILE A 167 -6.38 5.83 -2.89
N SER A 168 -5.24 6.07 -3.54
CA SER A 168 -4.71 7.43 -3.72
C SER A 168 -4.37 7.64 -5.19
N GLY A 169 -4.53 8.86 -5.66
CA GLY A 169 -4.24 9.25 -7.04
C GLY A 169 -3.35 10.49 -7.10
N SER A 170 -2.29 10.44 -7.89
CA SER A 170 -1.40 11.57 -8.14
C SER A 170 -1.50 11.97 -9.61
N TYR A 171 -2.05 13.15 -9.87
CA TYR A 171 -2.15 13.75 -11.21
C TYR A 171 -0.79 14.32 -11.67
N PHE A 172 -0.46 14.14 -12.94
CA PHE A 172 0.72 14.76 -13.56
C PHE A 172 0.58 14.81 -15.09
N LEU A 173 1.38 15.68 -15.71
CA LEU A 173 1.50 15.78 -17.17
C LEU A 173 2.74 15.01 -17.62
N LEU A 174 2.59 14.17 -18.64
CA LEU A 174 3.69 13.49 -19.33
C LEU A 174 3.55 13.73 -20.83
N ASN A 175 4.53 14.39 -21.44
CA ASN A 175 4.50 14.79 -22.86
C ASN A 175 3.21 15.52 -23.26
N GLU A 176 2.76 16.46 -22.42
CA GLU A 176 1.52 17.23 -22.58
C GLU A 176 0.22 16.41 -22.44
N GLU A 177 0.31 15.11 -22.18
CA GLU A 177 -0.83 14.25 -21.91
C GLU A 177 -1.14 14.21 -20.40
N GLU A 178 -2.43 14.27 -20.07
CA GLU A 178 -2.91 14.16 -18.70
C GLU A 178 -2.89 12.72 -18.23
N ASN A 179 -2.17 12.46 -17.14
CA ASN A 179 -1.99 11.14 -16.58
C ASN A 179 -2.17 11.14 -15.07
N MET A 180 -2.46 9.97 -14.51
CA MET A 180 -2.56 9.77 -13.07
C MET A 180 -1.91 8.46 -12.66
N VAL A 181 -1.13 8.48 -11.58
CA VAL A 181 -0.72 7.26 -10.89
C VAL A 181 -1.71 6.99 -9.78
N LEU A 182 -2.37 5.84 -9.84
CA LEU A 182 -3.22 5.31 -8.77
C LEU A 182 -2.44 4.28 -7.96
N THR A 183 -2.57 4.35 -6.65
CA THR A 183 -2.15 3.29 -5.73
C THR A 183 -3.39 2.69 -5.07
N VAL A 184 -3.50 1.36 -5.09
CA VAL A 184 -4.61 0.62 -4.49
C VAL A 184 -4.03 -0.34 -3.48
N HIS A 185 -4.29 -0.09 -2.20
CA HIS A 185 -3.90 -0.94 -1.08
C HIS A 185 -5.09 -1.76 -0.62
N ASP A 186 -4.96 -3.07 -0.63
CA ASP A 186 -5.92 -3.97 0.01
C ASP A 186 -5.69 -3.93 1.52
N ILE A 187 -6.70 -3.46 2.25
CA ILE A 187 -6.70 -3.37 3.72
C ILE A 187 -7.72 -4.31 4.35
N THR A 188 -8.26 -5.27 3.59
CA THR A 188 -9.31 -6.19 4.06
C THR A 188 -8.90 -6.92 5.33
N HIS A 189 -7.70 -7.51 5.35
CA HIS A 189 -7.17 -8.18 6.52
C HIS A 189 -6.97 -7.22 7.71
N LEU A 190 -6.48 -6.01 7.46
CA LEU A 190 -6.31 -5.00 8.53
C LEU A 190 -7.64 -4.61 9.15
N LYS A 191 -8.67 -4.36 8.33
CA LYS A 191 -10.03 -4.05 8.80
C LYS A 191 -10.66 -5.22 9.55
N GLN A 192 -10.38 -6.46 9.15
CA GLN A 192 -10.84 -7.64 9.88
C GLN A 192 -10.22 -7.73 11.27
N VAL A 193 -8.90 -7.60 11.37
CA VAL A 193 -8.19 -7.61 12.67
C VAL A 193 -8.68 -6.46 13.57
N GLU A 194 -8.89 -5.28 13.01
CA GLU A 194 -9.44 -4.13 13.75
C GLU A 194 -10.82 -4.44 14.35
N ARG A 195 -11.73 -5.07 13.57
CA ARG A 195 -13.06 -5.50 14.05
C ARG A 195 -12.96 -6.55 15.16
N GLU A 196 -12.10 -7.56 14.97
CA GLU A 196 -11.87 -8.61 15.98
C GLU A 196 -11.32 -8.04 17.29
N LEU A 197 -10.37 -7.14 17.19
CA LEU A 197 -9.78 -6.45 18.35
C LEU A 197 -10.82 -5.61 19.09
N LYS A 198 -11.67 -4.89 18.36
CA LYS A 198 -12.76 -4.10 18.96
C LYS A 198 -13.73 -4.97 19.73
N VAL A 199 -14.18 -6.10 19.15
CA VAL A 199 -15.07 -7.05 19.81
C VAL A 199 -14.41 -7.67 21.04
N ALA A 200 -13.15 -8.04 20.97
CA ALA A 200 -12.41 -8.59 22.10
C ALA A 200 -12.27 -7.56 23.25
N LYS A 201 -11.98 -6.30 22.89
CA LYS A 201 -11.90 -5.20 23.85
C LYS A 201 -13.24 -4.96 24.55
N GLU A 202 -14.33 -4.87 23.82
CA GLU A 202 -15.68 -4.68 24.39
C GLU A 202 -16.06 -5.83 25.32
N LYS A 203 -15.72 -7.08 24.98
CA LYS A 203 -15.93 -8.23 25.87
C LYS A 203 -15.11 -8.13 27.15
N ALA A 204 -13.85 -7.72 27.05
CA ALA A 204 -12.98 -7.59 28.23
C ALA A 204 -13.48 -6.45 29.16
N GLU A 205 -13.87 -5.30 28.60
CA GLU A 205 -14.42 -4.17 29.35
C GLU A 205 -15.73 -4.56 30.07
N ASN A 206 -16.64 -5.26 29.40
CA ASN A 206 -17.88 -5.75 30.00
C ASN A 206 -17.63 -6.77 31.11
N ALA A 207 -16.65 -7.66 30.94
CA ALA A 207 -16.27 -8.62 31.97
C ALA A 207 -15.68 -7.91 33.21
N ASP A 208 -14.90 -6.87 33.03
CA ASP A 208 -14.30 -6.09 34.11
C ASP A 208 -15.37 -5.29 34.91
N ILE A 209 -16.32 -4.70 34.20
CA ILE A 209 -17.48 -4.03 34.80
C ILE A 209 -18.31 -5.05 35.61
N ALA A 210 -18.63 -6.20 35.03
CA ALA A 210 -19.39 -7.25 35.73
C ALA A 210 -18.65 -7.75 36.99
N LYS A 211 -17.34 -7.97 36.89
CA LYS A 211 -16.49 -8.35 38.01
C LYS A 211 -16.51 -7.31 39.13
N SER A 212 -16.38 -6.02 38.76
CA SER A 212 -16.38 -4.92 39.71
C SER A 212 -17.75 -4.80 40.44
N ALA A 213 -18.85 -4.89 39.69
CA ALA A 213 -20.21 -4.90 40.25
C ALA A 213 -20.44 -6.09 41.16
N PHE A 214 -19.98 -7.28 40.79
CA PHE A 214 -20.04 -8.50 41.58
C PHE A 214 -19.30 -8.32 42.91
N LEU A 215 -18.06 -7.84 42.91
CA LEU A 215 -17.24 -7.61 44.10
C LEU A 215 -17.90 -6.56 45.03
N ALA A 216 -18.48 -5.50 44.48
CA ALA A 216 -19.18 -4.48 45.26
C ALA A 216 -20.41 -5.07 45.95
N ASN A 217 -21.24 -5.83 45.22
CA ASN A 217 -22.43 -6.48 45.77
C ASN A 217 -22.07 -7.49 46.85
N MET A 218 -21.08 -8.37 46.58
CA MET A 218 -20.59 -9.35 47.55
C MET A 218 -20.06 -8.70 48.83
N SER A 219 -19.36 -7.58 48.71
CA SER A 219 -18.87 -6.82 49.88
C SER A 219 -20.01 -6.30 50.74
N HIS A 220 -21.13 -5.88 50.14
CA HIS A 220 -22.34 -5.49 50.88
C HIS A 220 -23.02 -6.67 51.51
N GLU A 221 -23.21 -7.76 50.78
CA GLU A 221 -23.90 -8.97 51.31
C GLU A 221 -23.12 -9.66 52.43
N ILE A 222 -21.78 -9.62 52.40
CA ILE A 222 -20.92 -10.10 53.48
C ILE A 222 -20.95 -9.18 54.69
N ARG A 223 -20.92 -7.84 54.47
CA ARG A 223 -20.87 -6.83 55.56
C ARG A 223 -22.10 -6.87 56.46
N THR A 224 -23.30 -7.08 55.89
CA THR A 224 -24.56 -7.06 56.62
C THR A 224 -24.62 -8.16 57.71
N PRO A 225 -24.48 -9.45 57.43
CA PRO A 225 -24.47 -10.48 58.45
C PRO A 225 -23.29 -10.38 59.40
N LEU A 226 -22.12 -9.94 58.90
CA LEU A 226 -20.95 -9.74 59.76
C LEU A 226 -21.18 -8.65 60.82
N ASN A 227 -21.77 -7.51 60.44
CA ASN A 227 -22.13 -6.45 61.41
C ASN A 227 -23.19 -6.92 62.42
N ALA A 228 -24.14 -7.74 62.00
CA ALA A 228 -25.12 -8.35 62.89
C ALA A 228 -24.42 -9.28 63.91
N ILE A 229 -23.54 -10.16 63.47
CA ILE A 229 -22.78 -11.05 64.37
C ILE A 229 -21.96 -10.24 65.36
N THR A 230 -21.18 -9.25 64.90
CA THR A 230 -20.33 -8.45 65.79
C THR A 230 -21.16 -7.62 66.75
N GLY A 231 -22.22 -6.94 66.30
CA GLY A 231 -23.08 -6.10 67.12
C GLY A 231 -23.82 -6.90 68.25
N PHE A 232 -24.38 -8.05 67.89
CA PHE A 232 -25.05 -8.89 68.89
C PHE A 232 -24.05 -9.59 69.81
N ALA A 233 -22.86 -9.95 69.38
CA ALA A 233 -21.81 -10.46 70.21
C ALA A 233 -21.33 -9.43 71.25
N GLU A 234 -21.23 -8.14 70.91
CA GLU A 234 -20.86 -7.04 71.82
C GLU A 234 -21.90 -6.86 72.92
N VAL A 235 -23.20 -6.86 72.54
CA VAL A 235 -24.26 -6.60 73.54
C VAL A 235 -24.64 -7.86 74.37
N MET A 236 -24.23 -9.06 73.94
CA MET A 236 -24.50 -10.31 74.65
C MET A 236 -23.94 -10.30 76.04
N GLY A 237 -22.79 -9.64 76.30
CA GLY A 237 -22.19 -9.52 77.63
C GLY A 237 -22.98 -8.65 78.61
N SER A 238 -23.89 -7.81 78.11
CA SER A 238 -24.77 -6.91 78.91
C SER A 238 -26.21 -7.36 78.99
N ALA A 239 -26.52 -8.53 78.48
CA ALA A 239 -27.92 -9.13 78.61
C ALA A 239 -28.29 -9.38 80.06
N ASN A 240 -29.48 -8.91 80.43
CA ASN A 240 -29.96 -9.00 81.83
C ASN A 240 -30.77 -10.29 82.12
N THR A 241 -31.22 -10.98 81.05
CA THR A 241 -32.01 -12.21 81.20
C THR A 241 -31.40 -13.32 80.34
N GLU A 242 -31.68 -14.60 80.68
CA GLU A 242 -31.27 -15.74 79.89
C GLU A 242 -32.06 -15.85 78.57
N GLU A 243 -33.33 -15.34 78.56
CA GLU A 243 -34.08 -15.20 77.31
C GLU A 243 -33.42 -14.25 76.30
N GLU A 244 -32.91 -13.09 76.77
CA GLU A 244 -32.20 -12.17 75.92
C GLU A 244 -30.92 -12.80 75.37
N LYS A 245 -30.16 -13.52 76.16
CA LYS A 245 -28.95 -14.21 75.72
C LYS A 245 -29.27 -15.28 74.65
N THR A 246 -30.32 -16.03 74.85
CA THR A 246 -30.74 -17.02 73.88
C THR A 246 -31.16 -16.40 72.56
N GLN A 247 -31.91 -15.31 72.60
CA GLN A 247 -32.26 -14.56 71.37
C GLN A 247 -31.01 -14.03 70.60
N TYR A 248 -30.05 -13.46 71.32
CA TYR A 248 -28.78 -12.95 70.66
C TYR A 248 -27.98 -14.11 70.08
N GLN A 249 -27.88 -15.26 70.73
CA GLN A 249 -27.22 -16.45 70.18
C GLN A 249 -27.90 -16.97 68.92
N GLU A 250 -29.22 -17.00 68.87
CA GLU A 250 -30.00 -17.42 67.71
C GLU A 250 -29.73 -16.48 66.49
N ILE A 251 -29.71 -15.13 66.71
CA ILE A 251 -29.42 -14.14 65.67
C ILE A 251 -27.99 -14.29 65.14
N ILE A 252 -27.02 -14.47 66.04
CA ILE A 252 -25.63 -14.71 65.67
C ILE A 252 -25.51 -15.96 64.80
N LYS A 253 -26.09 -17.06 65.25
CA LYS A 253 -26.09 -18.35 64.55
C LYS A 253 -26.71 -18.22 63.15
N MET A 254 -27.88 -17.64 63.03
CA MET A 254 -28.58 -17.43 61.76
C MET A 254 -27.73 -16.62 60.76
N ASN A 255 -27.08 -15.55 61.24
CA ASN A 255 -26.23 -14.72 60.37
C ASN A 255 -24.91 -15.44 60.01
N ALA A 256 -24.36 -16.27 60.91
CA ALA A 256 -23.20 -17.10 60.61
C ALA A 256 -23.51 -18.14 59.52
N ASP A 257 -24.67 -18.83 59.62
CA ASP A 257 -25.12 -19.78 58.62
C ASP A 257 -25.34 -19.11 57.26
N LEU A 258 -25.96 -17.92 57.25
CA LEU A 258 -26.11 -17.10 56.04
C LEU A 258 -24.74 -16.74 55.40
N LEU A 259 -23.78 -16.33 56.20
CA LEU A 259 -22.44 -15.99 55.74
C LEU A 259 -21.72 -17.21 55.11
N MET A 260 -21.86 -18.39 55.74
CA MET A 260 -21.29 -19.64 55.20
C MET A 260 -21.94 -20.03 53.87
N GLN A 261 -23.25 -19.80 53.72
CA GLN A 261 -23.93 -20.03 52.45
C GLN A 261 -23.43 -19.11 51.35
N LEU A 262 -23.29 -17.79 51.63
CA LEU A 262 -22.74 -16.82 50.67
C LEU A 262 -21.31 -17.18 50.22
N VAL A 263 -20.45 -17.62 51.14
CA VAL A 263 -19.09 -18.07 50.81
C VAL A 263 -19.12 -19.30 49.91
N ASN A 264 -19.98 -20.28 50.16
CA ASN A 264 -20.12 -21.45 49.30
C ASN A 264 -20.62 -21.07 47.90
N ASP A 265 -21.61 -20.18 47.79
CA ASP A 265 -22.12 -19.69 46.53
C ASP A 265 -21.02 -19.00 45.69
N ILE A 266 -20.18 -18.19 46.36
CA ILE A 266 -19.02 -17.55 45.70
C ILE A 266 -18.01 -18.59 45.19
N LEU A 267 -17.69 -19.61 45.99
CA LEU A 267 -16.75 -20.65 45.61
C LEU A 267 -17.28 -21.51 44.47
N ASP A 268 -18.58 -21.78 44.40
CA ASP A 268 -19.18 -22.54 43.30
C ASP A 268 -19.23 -21.74 41.98
N MET A 269 -19.40 -20.41 42.03
CA MET A 269 -19.32 -19.53 40.86
C MET A 269 -17.87 -19.36 40.34
N SER A 270 -16.85 -19.70 41.14
CA SER A 270 -15.44 -19.57 40.77
C SER A 270 -14.88 -20.83 40.10
N LYS A 271 -15.62 -21.92 40.05
CA LYS A 271 -15.25 -23.17 39.34
C LYS A 271 -15.69 -23.13 37.90
#